data_ebe1596d601893bd7ff5ea0678e0f13b
#
_entry.id   ebe1596d601893bd7ff5ea0678e0f13b
#
_cell.length_a   1.000
_cell.length_b   1.000
_cell.length_c   1.000
_cell.angle_alpha   90.00
_cell.angle_beta   90.00
_cell.angle_gamma   90.00
#
_symmetry.space_group_name_H-M   'P 1'
#
loop_
_entity.id
_entity.type
_entity.pdbx_description
1 polymer ?
#
loop_
_entity_poly.entity_id
_entity_poly.type
_entity_poly.pdbx_seq_one_letter_code
_entity_poly.pdbx_strand_id
1 'polypeptide(L)'
;MDARSWVFVGDRKMSAKEIAWLNESLSQFVSSWQTHGKSLDAVGFVLHEAAILIVANENAVKASGCSMDKINHFVKDAGGQLSMDFFNRMNVLLPNSNGDFELARYEMGAQNMIHSAMQEWKELADLF
;
A
#
# COMPACT_ATOMS: atom_id res chain seq x y z
N MET A 1 -3.96 4.27 -18.97
CA MET A 1 -2.99 3.36 -18.36
C MET A 1 -3.70 2.43 -17.41
N ASP A 2 -3.56 1.13 -17.61
CA ASP A 2 -4.15 0.12 -16.73
C ASP A 2 -3.24 -0.10 -15.54
N ALA A 3 -3.43 0.68 -14.50
CA ALA A 3 -2.67 0.54 -13.26
C ALA A 3 -3.60 0.11 -12.13
N ARG A 4 -3.10 -0.78 -11.30
CA ARG A 4 -3.80 -1.26 -10.12
C ARG A 4 -2.98 -0.94 -8.89
N SER A 5 -3.66 -0.57 -7.82
CA SER A 5 -3.00 -0.22 -6.56
C SER A 5 -3.51 -1.08 -5.42
N TRP A 6 -2.62 -1.34 -4.48
CA TRP A 6 -2.93 -2.02 -3.22
C TRP A 6 -2.49 -1.11 -2.09
N VAL A 7 -3.39 -0.86 -1.15
CA VAL A 7 -3.12 -0.03 0.02
C VAL A 7 -3.33 -0.86 1.28
N PHE A 8 -2.38 -0.78 2.19
CA PHE A 8 -2.46 -1.42 3.51
C PHE A 8 -2.18 -0.34 4.56
N VAL A 9 -3.22 0.06 5.28
CA VAL A 9 -3.08 1.07 6.33
C VAL A 9 -2.71 0.39 7.64
N GLY A 10 -1.63 0.85 8.26
CA GLY A 10 -1.16 0.31 9.53
C GLY A 10 -1.91 0.85 10.74
N ASP A 11 -1.56 0.36 11.90
CA ASP A 11 -2.21 0.72 13.16
C ASP A 11 -1.46 1.79 13.96
N ARG A 12 -0.35 2.31 13.41
CA ARG A 12 0.41 3.41 14.01
C ARG A 12 1.27 4.09 12.96
N LYS A 13 1.79 5.27 13.27
CA LYS A 13 2.81 5.91 12.44
C LYS A 13 4.16 5.23 12.66
N MET A 14 4.96 5.24 11.62
CA MET A 14 6.32 4.70 11.63
C MET A 14 7.34 5.82 11.87
N SER A 15 8.45 5.46 12.51
CA SER A 15 9.60 6.36 12.63
C SER A 15 10.30 6.53 11.27
N ALA A 16 11.15 7.57 11.16
CA ALA A 16 11.93 7.79 9.94
C ALA A 16 12.80 6.57 9.59
N LYS A 17 13.37 5.92 10.60
CA LYS A 17 14.20 4.72 10.41
C LYS A 17 13.36 3.54 9.91
N GLU A 18 12.18 3.36 10.45
CA GLU A 18 11.26 2.32 10.00
C GLU A 18 10.79 2.55 8.58
N ILE A 19 10.48 3.80 8.23
CA ILE A 19 10.08 4.18 6.87
C ILE A 19 11.20 3.89 5.87
N ALA A 20 12.45 4.25 6.21
CA ALA A 20 13.59 3.98 5.34
C ALA A 20 13.78 2.48 5.11
N TRP A 21 13.68 1.68 6.17
CA TRP A 21 13.77 0.23 6.07
C TRP A 21 12.67 -0.35 5.18
N LEU A 22 11.43 0.09 5.39
CA LEU A 22 10.29 -0.43 4.65
C LEU A 22 10.32 -0.02 3.18
N ASN A 23 10.71 1.22 2.88
CA ASN A 23 10.86 1.66 1.49
C ASN A 23 11.92 0.84 0.75
N GLU A 24 13.04 0.53 1.40
CA GLU A 24 14.07 -0.33 0.81
C GLU A 24 13.55 -1.74 0.58
N SER A 25 12.85 -2.31 1.56
CA SER A 25 12.27 -3.64 1.45
C SER A 25 11.22 -3.71 0.34
N LEU A 26 10.39 -2.67 0.19
CA LEU A 26 9.41 -2.57 -0.87
C LEU A 26 10.08 -2.50 -2.24
N SER A 27 11.15 -1.70 -2.37
CA SER A 27 11.91 -1.60 -3.61
C SER A 27 12.45 -2.95 -4.05
N GLN A 28 13.01 -3.72 -3.10
CA GLN A 28 13.51 -5.07 -3.37
C GLN A 28 12.38 -6.02 -3.76
N PHE A 29 11.26 -5.93 -3.06
CA PHE A 29 10.10 -6.78 -3.35
C PHE A 29 9.58 -6.56 -4.78
N VAL A 30 9.31 -5.31 -5.16
CA VAL A 30 8.74 -5.02 -6.48
C VAL A 30 9.72 -5.33 -7.60
N SER A 31 11.03 -5.20 -7.37
CA SER A 31 12.03 -5.51 -8.40
C SER A 31 12.09 -7.01 -8.73
N SER A 32 11.69 -7.87 -7.79
CA SER A 32 11.66 -9.31 -7.99
C SER A 32 10.25 -9.88 -8.19
N TRP A 33 9.24 -9.03 -8.13
CA TRP A 33 7.83 -9.46 -8.20
C TRP A 33 7.47 -9.86 -9.63
N GLN A 34 6.88 -11.05 -9.77
CA GLN A 34 6.60 -11.66 -11.07
C GLN A 34 5.20 -12.27 -11.11
N THR A 35 4.67 -12.41 -12.32
CA THR A 35 3.48 -13.20 -12.60
C THR A 35 3.77 -14.11 -13.79
N HIS A 36 3.56 -15.41 -13.62
CA HIS A 36 3.83 -16.42 -14.67
C HIS A 36 5.25 -16.31 -15.26
N GLY A 37 6.24 -16.03 -14.40
CA GLY A 37 7.64 -15.91 -14.82
C GLY A 37 8.01 -14.59 -15.48
N LYS A 38 7.07 -13.66 -15.61
CA LYS A 38 7.32 -12.34 -16.19
C LYS A 38 7.33 -11.28 -15.10
N SER A 39 8.28 -10.35 -15.17
CA SER A 39 8.38 -9.25 -14.21
C SER A 39 7.19 -8.30 -14.34
N LEU A 40 6.63 -7.90 -13.19
CA LEU A 40 5.63 -6.85 -13.12
C LEU A 40 6.31 -5.49 -13.04
N ASP A 41 5.78 -4.53 -13.79
CA ASP A 41 6.22 -3.14 -13.72
C ASP A 41 5.49 -2.45 -12.57
N ALA A 42 6.17 -2.33 -11.43
CA ALA A 42 5.53 -1.86 -10.21
C ALA A 42 6.45 -0.96 -9.39
N VAL A 43 5.83 -0.14 -8.56
CA VAL A 43 6.50 0.66 -7.54
C VAL A 43 5.81 0.43 -6.19
N GLY A 44 6.56 0.56 -5.12
CA GLY A 44 6.01 0.44 -3.77
C GLY A 44 6.72 1.40 -2.84
N PHE A 45 5.97 2.04 -1.96
CA PHE A 45 6.53 2.99 -0.99
C PHE A 45 5.58 3.19 0.18
N VAL A 46 6.12 3.78 1.24
CA VAL A 46 5.35 4.14 2.43
C VAL A 46 4.53 5.41 2.13
N LEU A 47 3.25 5.38 2.48
CA LEU A 47 2.30 6.45 2.25
C LEU A 47 1.94 7.10 3.59
N HIS A 48 2.14 8.42 3.68
CA HIS A 48 1.77 9.22 4.86
C HIS A 48 2.26 8.64 6.21
N GLU A 49 3.45 8.04 6.21
CA GLU A 49 4.12 7.51 7.42
C GLU A 49 3.41 6.32 8.09
N ALA A 50 2.27 5.88 7.58
CA ALA A 50 1.47 4.86 8.26
C ALA A 50 0.94 3.76 7.35
N ALA A 51 1.12 3.86 6.04
CA ALA A 51 0.53 2.89 5.10
C ALA A 51 1.55 2.44 4.07
N ILE A 52 1.24 1.31 3.44
CA ILE A 52 2.00 0.77 2.30
C ILE A 52 1.16 0.97 1.05
N LEU A 53 1.77 1.51 0.00
CA LEU A 53 1.15 1.63 -1.31
C LEU A 53 2.00 0.87 -2.33
N ILE A 54 1.35 0.00 -3.10
CA ILE A 54 1.98 -0.70 -4.23
C ILE A 54 1.13 -0.41 -5.46
N VAL A 55 1.78 0.05 -6.53
CA VAL A 55 1.12 0.35 -7.81
C VAL A 55 1.78 -0.47 -8.90
N ALA A 56 1.00 -1.22 -9.65
CA ALA A 56 1.48 -2.01 -10.78
C ALA A 56 0.84 -1.55 -12.08
N ASN A 57 1.67 -1.40 -13.11
CA ASN A 57 1.20 -1.15 -14.46
C ASN A 57 0.85 -2.48 -15.11
N GLU A 58 -0.43 -2.69 -15.40
CA GLU A 58 -0.93 -3.95 -15.96
C GLU A 58 -1.15 -3.91 -17.47
N ASN A 59 -0.61 -2.91 -18.18
CA ASN A 59 -0.76 -2.83 -19.63
C ASN A 59 -0.18 -4.05 -20.35
N ALA A 60 0.99 -4.50 -19.95
CA ALA A 60 1.68 -5.63 -20.58
C ALA A 60 1.50 -6.94 -19.82
N VAL A 61 1.55 -6.89 -18.48
CA VAL A 61 1.50 -8.06 -17.61
C VAL A 61 0.55 -7.78 -16.47
N LYS A 62 -0.45 -8.64 -16.28
CA LYS A 62 -1.41 -8.49 -15.19
C LYS A 62 -0.99 -9.32 -13.98
N ALA A 63 -1.22 -8.80 -12.78
CA ALA A 63 -0.99 -9.53 -11.56
C ALA A 63 -1.94 -10.74 -11.48
N SER A 64 -1.39 -11.88 -11.12
CA SER A 64 -2.16 -13.11 -10.91
C SER A 64 -2.52 -13.29 -9.44
N GLY A 65 -3.34 -14.29 -9.13
CA GLY A 65 -3.64 -14.66 -7.75
C GLY A 65 -2.38 -14.99 -6.96
N CYS A 66 -1.43 -15.73 -7.57
CA CYS A 66 -0.15 -16.06 -6.92
C CYS A 66 0.69 -14.80 -6.67
N SER A 67 0.67 -13.83 -7.59
CA SER A 67 1.39 -12.56 -7.42
C SER A 67 0.81 -11.75 -6.27
N MET A 68 -0.53 -11.73 -6.14
CA MET A 68 -1.20 -11.03 -5.05
C MET A 68 -0.95 -11.70 -3.70
N ASP A 69 -0.85 -13.03 -3.66
CA ASP A 69 -0.48 -13.74 -2.44
C ASP A 69 0.90 -13.34 -1.95
N LYS A 70 1.83 -13.07 -2.86
CA LYS A 70 3.17 -12.59 -2.49
C LYS A 70 3.12 -11.22 -1.83
N ILE A 71 2.23 -10.33 -2.29
CA ILE A 71 2.00 -9.03 -1.62
C ILE A 71 1.55 -9.27 -0.18
N ASN A 72 0.55 -10.13 0.03
CA ASN A 72 0.03 -10.39 1.37
C ASN A 72 1.10 -10.97 2.29
N HIS A 73 1.91 -11.89 1.78
CA HIS A 73 3.04 -12.44 2.54
C HIS A 73 4.06 -11.37 2.90
N PHE A 74 4.41 -10.52 1.95
CA PHE A 74 5.36 -9.44 2.18
C PHE A 74 4.85 -8.49 3.27
N VAL A 75 3.60 -8.06 3.17
CA VAL A 75 3.01 -7.11 4.13
C VAL A 75 2.90 -7.74 5.51
N LYS A 76 2.54 -9.03 5.59
CA LYS A 76 2.48 -9.76 6.85
C LYS A 76 3.85 -9.84 7.52
N ASP A 77 4.89 -10.15 6.75
CA ASP A 77 6.26 -10.23 7.26
C ASP A 77 6.76 -8.86 7.73
N ALA A 78 6.48 -7.81 6.95
CA ALA A 78 6.84 -6.44 7.32
C ALA A 78 6.14 -6.02 8.62
N GLY A 79 4.86 -6.35 8.75
CA GLY A 79 4.11 -6.10 9.98
C GLY A 79 4.72 -6.81 11.18
N GLY A 80 5.17 -8.05 11.02
CA GLY A 80 5.86 -8.78 12.06
C GLY A 80 7.17 -8.13 12.48
N GLN A 81 7.94 -7.64 11.52
CA GLN A 81 9.21 -6.94 11.79
C GLN A 81 9.01 -5.61 12.50
N LEU A 82 7.95 -4.90 12.17
CA LEU A 82 7.65 -3.57 12.70
C LEU A 82 6.72 -3.59 13.92
N SER A 83 6.21 -4.76 14.29
CA SER A 83 5.17 -4.90 15.31
C SER A 83 3.94 -4.06 14.97
N MET A 84 3.52 -4.13 13.70
CA MET A 84 2.35 -3.40 13.18
C MET A 84 1.35 -4.35 12.55
N ASP A 85 0.07 -3.97 12.60
CA ASP A 85 -1.00 -4.66 11.90
C ASP A 85 -1.43 -3.83 10.68
N PHE A 86 -1.22 -4.36 9.48
CA PHE A 86 -1.62 -3.74 8.23
C PHE A 86 -2.92 -4.32 7.67
N PHE A 87 -3.58 -5.22 8.39
CA PHE A 87 -4.76 -5.93 7.87
C PHE A 87 -6.07 -5.55 8.57
N ASN A 88 -6.03 -4.64 9.53
CA ASN A 88 -7.24 -4.16 10.18
C ASN A 88 -7.85 -3.04 9.35
N ARG A 89 -8.96 -3.34 8.66
CA ARG A 89 -9.63 -2.41 7.76
C ARG A 89 -10.26 -1.21 8.46
N MET A 90 -10.33 -1.22 9.77
CA MET A 90 -10.80 -0.07 10.55
C MET A 90 -9.75 1.03 10.65
N ASN A 91 -8.49 0.75 10.31
CA ASN A 91 -7.45 1.75 10.23
C ASN A 91 -7.47 2.40 8.86
N VAL A 92 -7.61 3.72 8.82
CA VAL A 92 -7.71 4.49 7.59
C VAL A 92 -6.89 5.77 7.69
N LEU A 93 -6.70 6.45 6.57
CA LEU A 93 -6.09 7.77 6.51
C LEU A 93 -7.17 8.77 6.12
N LEU A 94 -7.33 9.82 6.92
CA LEU A 94 -8.30 10.90 6.66
C LEU A 94 -7.57 12.21 6.45
N PRO A 95 -8.04 13.05 5.50
CA PRO A 95 -7.47 14.38 5.31
C PRO A 95 -7.74 15.26 6.53
N ASN A 96 -6.74 16.04 6.92
CA ASN A 96 -6.86 17.00 8.01
C ASN A 96 -6.97 18.44 7.48
N SER A 97 -7.11 19.40 8.39
CA SER A 97 -7.27 20.82 8.04
C SER A 97 -6.05 21.44 7.36
N ASN A 98 -4.88 20.80 7.46
CA ASN A 98 -3.63 21.28 6.85
C ASN A 98 -3.41 20.74 5.43
N GLY A 99 -4.33 19.93 4.91
CA GLY A 99 -4.19 19.30 3.61
C GLY A 99 -3.39 18.00 3.62
N ASP A 100 -2.95 17.55 4.79
CA ASP A 100 -2.26 16.27 4.96
C ASP A 100 -3.25 15.18 5.34
N PHE A 101 -2.79 13.93 5.32
CA PHE A 101 -3.56 12.78 5.80
C PHE A 101 -3.04 12.32 7.15
N GLU A 102 -3.94 11.87 8.01
CA GLU A 102 -3.57 11.34 9.31
C GLU A 102 -4.27 10.03 9.59
N LEU A 103 -3.65 9.20 10.41
CA LEU A 103 -4.18 7.89 10.80
C LEU A 103 -5.42 8.08 11.67
N ALA A 104 -6.49 7.36 11.32
CA ALA A 104 -7.77 7.47 12.00
C ALA A 104 -8.49 6.13 11.96
N ARG A 105 -9.64 6.06 12.62
CA ARG A 105 -10.54 4.91 12.54
C ARG A 105 -11.58 5.16 11.44
N TYR A 106 -12.03 4.09 10.82
CA TYR A 106 -13.04 4.16 9.75
C TYR A 106 -14.28 4.92 10.23
N GLU A 107 -14.74 5.86 9.39
CA GLU A 107 -15.97 6.61 9.60
C GLU A 107 -16.88 6.44 8.39
N MET A 108 -18.11 5.95 8.59
CA MET A 108 -19.08 5.82 7.52
C MET A 108 -19.43 7.20 6.97
N GLY A 109 -19.37 7.35 5.65
CA GLY A 109 -19.67 8.61 5.00
C GLY A 109 -18.53 9.62 4.95
N ALA A 110 -17.37 9.31 5.51
CA ALA A 110 -16.20 10.16 5.39
C ALA A 110 -15.76 10.28 3.93
N GLN A 111 -15.41 11.50 3.51
CA GLN A 111 -14.95 11.76 2.15
C GLN A 111 -13.42 11.75 2.07
N ASN A 112 -12.91 11.35 0.89
CA ASN A 112 -11.48 11.32 0.60
C ASN A 112 -10.69 10.42 1.54
N MET A 113 -11.34 9.38 2.07
CA MET A 113 -10.70 8.43 2.96
C MET A 113 -9.85 7.46 2.18
N ILE A 114 -8.59 7.27 2.63
CA ILE A 114 -7.71 6.23 2.12
C ILE A 114 -7.85 5.02 3.04
N HIS A 115 -8.30 3.90 2.50
CA HIS A 115 -8.51 2.67 3.26
C HIS A 115 -7.79 1.50 2.61
N SER A 116 -7.58 0.44 3.37
CA SER A 116 -6.94 -0.78 2.86
C SER A 116 -7.83 -1.41 1.80
N ALA A 117 -7.32 -1.46 0.56
CA ALA A 117 -8.09 -1.94 -0.59
C ALA A 117 -7.18 -2.22 -1.78
N MET A 118 -7.70 -3.01 -2.70
CA MET A 118 -7.17 -3.10 -4.06
C MET A 118 -8.10 -2.32 -4.97
N GLN A 119 -7.58 -1.39 -5.74
CA GLN A 119 -8.41 -0.56 -6.61
C GLN A 119 -7.62 -0.09 -7.83
N GLU A 120 -8.32 0.48 -8.80
CA GLU A 120 -7.65 1.09 -9.94
C GLU A 120 -6.91 2.35 -9.49
N TRP A 121 -5.70 2.54 -10.01
CA TRP A 121 -4.85 3.66 -9.62
C TRP A 121 -5.55 5.01 -9.81
N LYS A 122 -6.32 5.16 -10.88
CA LYS A 122 -6.99 6.44 -11.16
C LYS A 122 -7.96 6.86 -10.04
N GLU A 123 -8.56 5.90 -9.35
CA GLU A 123 -9.46 6.19 -8.23
C GLU A 123 -8.69 6.73 -7.03
N LEU A 124 -7.52 6.14 -6.76
CA LEU A 124 -6.66 6.57 -5.66
C LEU A 124 -5.97 7.89 -5.98
N ALA A 125 -5.54 8.07 -7.22
CA ALA A 125 -4.81 9.27 -7.64
C ALA A 125 -5.62 10.55 -7.45
N ASP A 126 -6.94 10.48 -7.53
CA ASP A 126 -7.81 11.63 -7.31
C ASP A 126 -7.76 12.15 -5.87
N LEU A 127 -7.19 11.38 -4.94
CA LEU A 127 -7.04 11.78 -3.54
C LEU A 127 -5.73 12.53 -3.25
N PHE A 128 -4.84 12.62 -4.23
CA PHE A 128 -3.53 13.25 -4.06
C PHE A 128 -3.44 14.64 -4.70
#